data_eb9b5dc63047d3630b50cd52d4629f6e
#
_entry.id   eb9b5dc63047d3630b50cd52d4629f6e
#
_cell.length_a   1.000
_cell.length_b   1.000
_cell.length_c   1.000
_cell.angle_alpha   90.00
_cell.angle_beta   90.00
_cell.angle_gamma   90.00
#
_symmetry.space_group_name_H-M   'P 1'
#
loop_
_entity.id
_entity.type
_entity.pdbx_description
1 polymer ?
#
loop_
_entity_poly.entity_id
_entity_poly.type
_entity_poly.pdbx_seq_one_letter_code
_entity_poly.pdbx_strand_id
1 'polypeptide(L)'
;MSPLGSAGVLAPHLTRSTSAEEQFEMKLKQGHRVFGVDMRIVNDDEEPQPHDGKTRGHLVVRGPWIISSYYNNHDANDKAFTKEGWFYTGDIATLDENNILQLVDRSKDVIKSGGEWISSIDLENEAVGIPGVVEAAVIGVAHEKWGERPVLILVPQDSDNPPSEDSVRDFLGTRIAKWWMPDLIVFKDEIPHGATGKILKAELREEFRDCLLYTSPSPRD
;
A
#
# COMPACT_ATOMS: atom_id res chain seq x y z
N MET A 1 -11.98 16.54 -8.17
CA MET A 1 -11.64 16.04 -6.82
C MET A 1 -11.16 17.23 -5.99
N SER A 2 -11.51 17.31 -4.73
CA SER A 2 -10.96 18.36 -3.86
C SER A 2 -9.43 18.25 -3.84
N PRO A 3 -8.68 19.35 -3.97
CA PRO A 3 -7.24 19.34 -3.79
C PRO A 3 -6.84 19.03 -2.33
N LEU A 4 -7.78 19.13 -1.39
CA LEU A 4 -7.59 18.89 0.03
C LEU A 4 -8.66 17.93 0.55
N GLY A 5 -8.32 16.65 0.65
CA GLY A 5 -9.19 15.63 1.28
C GLY A 5 -9.01 15.60 2.80
N SER A 6 -7.77 15.77 3.25
CA SER A 6 -7.37 15.76 4.67
C SER A 6 -6.34 16.84 4.97
N ALA A 7 -6.17 17.17 6.24
CA ALA A 7 -5.17 18.12 6.72
C ALA A 7 -4.46 17.58 7.98
N GLY A 8 -3.12 17.67 7.99
CA GLY A 8 -2.26 17.21 9.08
C GLY A 8 -2.25 18.11 10.32
N VAL A 9 -3.18 19.06 10.43
CA VAL A 9 -3.31 19.92 11.62
C VAL A 9 -4.06 19.14 12.69
N LEU A 10 -3.42 18.93 13.85
CA LEU A 10 -4.07 18.28 14.99
C LEU A 10 -5.16 19.14 15.58
N ALA A 11 -6.28 18.52 15.92
CA ALA A 11 -7.35 19.19 16.61
C ALA A 11 -6.88 19.72 18.00
N PRO A 12 -7.35 20.88 18.47
CA PRO A 12 -6.87 21.49 19.74
C PRO A 12 -6.99 20.59 20.97
N HIS A 13 -7.99 19.71 21.02
CA HIS A 13 -8.14 18.78 22.13
C HIS A 13 -7.01 17.73 22.11
N LEU A 14 -6.62 17.19 20.96
CA LEU A 14 -5.51 16.24 20.84
C LEU A 14 -4.19 16.89 21.22
N THR A 15 -3.94 18.13 20.78
CA THR A 15 -2.72 18.86 21.15
C THR A 15 -2.59 19.08 22.66
N ARG A 16 -3.72 19.14 23.40
CA ARG A 16 -3.72 19.34 24.85
C ARG A 16 -3.65 18.04 25.65
N SER A 17 -4.10 16.92 25.09
CA SER A 17 -4.25 15.64 25.79
C SER A 17 -3.16 14.62 25.48
N THR A 18 -2.29 14.90 24.49
CA THR A 18 -1.25 13.96 24.04
C THR A 18 0.15 14.50 24.27
N SER A 19 1.12 13.60 24.44
CA SER A 19 2.55 13.90 24.55
C SER A 19 3.13 14.43 23.23
N ALA A 20 4.32 14.98 23.26
CA ALA A 20 5.02 15.44 22.06
C ALA A 20 5.33 14.30 21.09
N GLU A 21 5.67 13.11 21.63
CA GLU A 21 5.90 11.91 20.83
C GLU A 21 4.63 11.44 20.12
N GLU A 22 3.51 11.34 20.84
CA GLU A 22 2.21 10.98 20.24
C GLU A 22 1.78 11.98 19.16
N GLN A 23 1.98 13.29 19.41
CA GLN A 23 1.69 14.32 18.40
C GLN A 23 2.58 14.18 17.18
N PHE A 24 3.85 13.79 17.36
CA PHE A 24 4.75 13.53 16.24
C PHE A 24 4.25 12.36 15.38
N GLU A 25 3.93 11.23 16.01
CA GLU A 25 3.37 10.06 15.32
C GLU A 25 2.06 10.38 14.57
N MET A 26 1.18 11.17 15.19
CA MET A 26 -0.05 11.63 14.51
C MET A 26 0.26 12.51 13.28
N LYS A 27 1.31 13.33 13.33
CA LYS A 27 1.71 14.22 12.23
C LYS A 27 2.41 13.50 11.08
N LEU A 28 2.91 12.29 11.29
CA LEU A 28 3.42 11.43 10.20
C LEU A 28 2.28 10.90 9.32
N LYS A 29 1.04 10.95 9.79
CA LYS A 29 -0.16 10.53 9.06
C LYS A 29 -0.74 11.68 8.23
N GLN A 30 -1.72 11.37 7.38
CA GLN A 30 -2.36 12.35 6.49
C GLN A 30 -3.37 13.28 7.19
N GLY A 31 -3.61 13.05 8.49
CA GLY A 31 -4.40 13.92 9.34
C GLY A 31 -5.91 13.72 9.22
N HIS A 32 -6.68 14.76 9.61
CA HIS A 32 -8.13 14.72 9.65
C HIS A 32 -8.76 15.13 8.33
N ARG A 33 -9.98 14.64 8.08
CA ARG A 33 -10.81 15.13 6.98
C ARG A 33 -11.03 16.65 7.08
N VAL A 34 -11.09 17.32 5.94
CA VAL A 34 -11.46 18.73 5.89
C VAL A 34 -12.97 18.91 6.01
N PHE A 35 -13.41 20.10 6.40
CA PHE A 35 -14.83 20.43 6.50
C PHE A 35 -15.55 20.16 5.16
N GLY A 36 -16.71 19.52 5.26
CA GLY A 36 -17.52 19.18 4.08
C GLY A 36 -17.08 17.91 3.34
N VAL A 37 -16.06 17.19 3.83
CA VAL A 37 -15.69 15.88 3.32
C VAL A 37 -15.97 14.81 4.36
N ASP A 38 -16.76 13.83 4.00
CA ASP A 38 -16.90 12.60 4.77
C ASP A 38 -15.93 11.54 4.26
N MET A 39 -15.32 10.78 5.17
CA MET A 39 -14.43 9.67 4.87
C MET A 39 -14.88 8.43 5.62
N ARG A 40 -14.68 7.28 5.01
CA ARG A 40 -14.72 5.97 5.68
C ARG A 40 -13.79 5.01 4.97
N ILE A 41 -13.48 3.91 5.63
CA ILE A 41 -12.83 2.76 5.03
C ILE A 41 -13.84 1.63 4.91
N VAL A 42 -13.79 0.90 3.79
CA VAL A 42 -14.71 -0.21 3.49
C VAL A 42 -13.91 -1.44 3.03
N ASN A 43 -14.47 -2.63 3.24
CA ASN A 43 -13.93 -3.87 2.67
C ASN A 43 -14.34 -4.03 1.19
N ASP A 44 -13.99 -5.17 0.57
CA ASP A 44 -14.34 -5.48 -0.83
C ASP A 44 -15.86 -5.61 -1.05
N ASP A 45 -16.65 -5.87 0.01
CA ASP A 45 -18.11 -5.95 -0.01
C ASP A 45 -18.81 -4.61 0.27
N GLU A 46 -18.04 -3.52 0.32
CA GLU A 46 -18.48 -2.15 0.64
C GLU A 46 -18.96 -1.96 2.10
N GLU A 47 -18.69 -2.92 2.99
CA GLU A 47 -19.04 -2.81 4.39
C GLU A 47 -18.06 -1.90 5.15
N PRO A 48 -18.58 -0.96 5.97
CA PRO A 48 -17.73 -0.07 6.77
C PRO A 48 -16.82 -0.85 7.72
N GLN A 49 -15.57 -0.45 7.79
CA GLN A 49 -14.58 -1.03 8.68
C GLN A 49 -14.38 -0.18 9.94
N PRO A 50 -13.94 -0.79 11.07
CA PRO A 50 -13.72 -0.07 12.32
C PRO A 50 -12.60 0.97 12.21
N HIS A 51 -12.74 2.06 12.96
CA HIS A 51 -11.73 3.11 13.10
C HIS A 51 -10.82 2.82 14.29
N ASP A 52 -10.01 1.78 14.20
CA ASP A 52 -9.11 1.28 15.26
C ASP A 52 -7.62 1.60 14.98
N GLY A 53 -7.34 2.30 13.88
CA GLY A 53 -5.98 2.63 13.42
C GLY A 53 -5.20 1.45 12.87
N LYS A 54 -5.81 0.27 12.74
CA LYS A 54 -5.15 -0.99 12.32
C LYS A 54 -5.87 -1.65 11.15
N THR A 55 -7.20 -1.72 11.21
CA THR A 55 -8.00 -2.33 10.15
C THR A 55 -7.87 -1.53 8.87
N ARG A 56 -7.43 -2.21 7.81
CA ARG A 56 -7.23 -1.63 6.48
C ARG A 56 -8.51 -1.73 5.67
N GLY A 57 -8.74 -0.73 4.80
CA GLY A 57 -9.89 -0.75 3.91
C GLY A 57 -9.68 0.20 2.74
N HIS A 58 -10.53 0.07 1.72
CA HIS A 58 -10.60 1.05 0.64
C HIS A 58 -11.06 2.39 1.18
N LEU A 59 -10.25 3.43 0.98
CA LEU A 59 -10.64 4.78 1.34
C LEU A 59 -11.72 5.27 0.38
N VAL A 60 -12.89 5.55 0.93
CA VAL A 60 -13.99 6.17 0.19
C VAL A 60 -14.35 7.50 0.81
N VAL A 61 -14.68 8.46 -0.05
CA VAL A 61 -14.98 9.85 0.34
C VAL A 61 -16.28 10.34 -0.29
N ARG A 62 -16.94 11.28 0.40
CA ARG A 62 -18.14 11.93 -0.10
C ARG A 62 -18.18 13.38 0.37
N GLY A 63 -18.74 14.28 -0.44
CA GLY A 63 -18.92 15.68 -0.05
C GLY A 63 -19.07 16.61 -1.25
N PRO A 64 -19.43 17.88 -1.02
CA PRO A 64 -19.66 18.85 -2.10
C PRO A 64 -18.41 19.17 -2.93
N TRP A 65 -17.22 18.88 -2.41
CA TRP A 65 -15.93 19.07 -3.10
C TRP A 65 -15.48 17.84 -3.88
N ILE A 66 -16.15 16.70 -3.68
CA ILE A 66 -15.79 15.44 -4.32
C ILE A 66 -16.50 15.35 -5.65
N ILE A 67 -15.81 14.77 -6.64
CA ILE A 67 -16.40 14.59 -7.97
C ILE A 67 -17.68 13.78 -7.89
N SER A 68 -18.63 14.08 -8.76
CA SER A 68 -19.89 13.33 -8.90
C SER A 68 -19.83 12.33 -10.07
N SER A 69 -18.92 12.53 -11.03
CA SER A 69 -18.71 11.63 -12.17
C SER A 69 -17.46 12.02 -12.95
N TYR A 70 -16.92 11.09 -13.72
CA TYR A 70 -15.98 11.36 -14.81
C TYR A 70 -16.75 11.77 -16.07
N TYR A 71 -16.25 12.78 -16.78
CA TYR A 71 -16.88 13.30 -17.99
C TYR A 71 -16.85 12.26 -19.11
N ASN A 72 -18.01 11.95 -19.69
CA ASN A 72 -18.21 11.00 -20.79
C ASN A 72 -17.50 9.63 -20.62
N ASN A 73 -17.39 9.12 -19.42
CA ASN A 73 -16.76 7.83 -19.15
C ASN A 73 -17.63 6.99 -18.20
N HIS A 74 -18.64 6.32 -18.77
CA HIS A 74 -19.60 5.52 -18.01
C HIS A 74 -18.93 4.34 -17.31
N ASP A 75 -18.05 3.60 -17.99
CA ASP A 75 -17.37 2.43 -17.44
C ASP A 75 -16.47 2.77 -16.24
N ALA A 76 -15.84 3.95 -16.26
CA ALA A 76 -15.07 4.44 -15.14
C ALA A 76 -15.97 4.89 -13.99
N ASN A 77 -17.15 5.46 -14.29
CA ASN A 77 -18.11 5.89 -13.27
C ASN A 77 -18.67 4.69 -12.50
N ASP A 78 -19.02 3.60 -13.17
CA ASP A 78 -19.56 2.39 -12.55
C ASP A 78 -18.59 1.76 -11.54
N LYS A 79 -17.27 1.97 -11.74
CA LYS A 79 -16.20 1.47 -10.87
C LYS A 79 -15.72 2.48 -9.83
N ALA A 80 -16.02 3.76 -10.05
CA ALA A 80 -15.50 4.85 -9.22
C ALA A 80 -16.32 5.12 -7.96
N PHE A 81 -17.53 4.58 -7.89
CA PHE A 81 -18.43 4.86 -6.78
C PHE A 81 -19.00 3.59 -6.18
N THR A 82 -19.17 3.58 -4.86
CA THR A 82 -19.93 2.54 -4.16
C THR A 82 -21.43 2.65 -4.53
N LYS A 83 -22.21 1.60 -4.21
CA LYS A 83 -23.68 1.61 -4.37
C LYS A 83 -24.35 2.76 -3.62
N GLU A 84 -23.76 3.24 -2.52
CA GLU A 84 -24.24 4.38 -1.74
C GLU A 84 -23.73 5.74 -2.25
N GLY A 85 -22.99 5.79 -3.37
CA GLY A 85 -22.48 7.01 -3.99
C GLY A 85 -21.23 7.60 -3.32
N TRP A 86 -20.42 6.78 -2.61
CA TRP A 86 -19.11 7.18 -2.13
C TRP A 86 -18.07 6.99 -3.23
N PHE A 87 -17.19 7.98 -3.40
CA PHE A 87 -16.11 7.93 -4.38
C PHE A 87 -14.93 7.13 -3.83
N TYR A 88 -14.47 6.12 -4.58
CA TYR A 88 -13.24 5.40 -4.33
C TYR A 88 -12.03 6.26 -4.69
N THR A 89 -11.15 6.55 -3.71
CA THR A 89 -9.92 7.32 -3.97
C THR A 89 -8.87 6.50 -4.72
N GLY A 90 -8.99 5.18 -4.69
CA GLY A 90 -7.99 4.22 -5.19
C GLY A 90 -6.85 4.00 -4.19
N ASP A 91 -7.04 4.39 -2.94
CA ASP A 91 -6.07 4.20 -1.86
C ASP A 91 -6.62 3.20 -0.83
N ILE A 92 -5.72 2.46 -0.21
CA ILE A 92 -5.96 1.67 1.00
C ILE A 92 -5.50 2.50 2.19
N ALA A 93 -6.31 2.53 3.23
CA ALA A 93 -6.06 3.35 4.40
C ALA A 93 -6.50 2.69 5.69
N THR A 94 -6.06 3.24 6.81
CA THR A 94 -6.65 3.06 8.14
C THR A 94 -7.21 4.39 8.64
N LEU A 95 -8.20 4.32 9.52
CA LEU A 95 -8.69 5.45 10.31
C LEU A 95 -8.58 5.07 11.78
N ASP A 96 -8.04 5.93 12.62
CA ASP A 96 -8.04 5.69 14.04
C ASP A 96 -9.29 6.25 14.74
N GLU A 97 -9.43 6.00 16.04
CA GLU A 97 -10.55 6.47 16.86
C GLU A 97 -10.72 8.00 16.86
N ASN A 98 -9.67 8.73 16.55
CA ASN A 98 -9.68 10.18 16.37
C ASN A 98 -9.98 10.60 14.92
N ASN A 99 -10.28 9.64 14.04
CA ASN A 99 -10.46 9.84 12.60
C ASN A 99 -9.22 10.44 11.91
N ILE A 100 -8.02 10.09 12.38
CA ILE A 100 -6.78 10.43 11.69
C ILE A 100 -6.54 9.39 10.59
N LEU A 101 -6.45 9.88 9.37
CA LEU A 101 -6.20 9.09 8.17
C LEU A 101 -4.72 8.72 8.08
N GLN A 102 -4.45 7.43 7.85
CA GLN A 102 -3.15 6.93 7.41
C GLN A 102 -3.32 6.17 6.10
N LEU A 103 -2.69 6.65 5.04
CA LEU A 103 -2.60 5.93 3.78
C LEU A 103 -1.59 4.78 3.93
N VAL A 104 -1.98 3.60 3.46
CA VAL A 104 -1.17 2.38 3.56
C VAL A 104 -0.57 2.02 2.22
N ASP A 105 -1.41 2.03 1.16
CA ASP A 105 -0.98 1.66 -0.19
C ASP A 105 -2.00 2.15 -1.23
N ARG A 106 -1.73 1.89 -2.50
CA ARG A 106 -2.71 1.98 -3.58
C ARG A 106 -3.52 0.70 -3.66
N SER A 107 -4.83 0.79 -3.93
CA SER A 107 -5.71 -0.38 -4.08
C SER A 107 -5.24 -1.38 -5.14
N LYS A 108 -4.53 -0.89 -6.17
CA LYS A 108 -3.96 -1.70 -7.25
C LYS A 108 -2.58 -2.29 -6.93
N ASP A 109 -1.92 -1.81 -5.88
CA ASP A 109 -0.55 -2.18 -5.52
C ASP A 109 -0.49 -3.00 -4.23
N VAL A 110 -1.52 -2.90 -3.37
CA VAL A 110 -1.67 -3.77 -2.19
C VAL A 110 -1.78 -5.23 -2.63
N ILE A 111 -1.09 -6.12 -1.94
CA ILE A 111 -1.01 -7.53 -2.28
C ILE A 111 -2.02 -8.29 -1.44
N LYS A 112 -2.98 -8.97 -2.09
CA LYS A 112 -4.04 -9.73 -1.42
C LYS A 112 -3.63 -11.19 -1.29
N SER A 113 -3.05 -11.53 -0.13
CA SER A 113 -2.49 -12.85 0.14
C SER A 113 -3.25 -13.58 1.23
N GLY A 114 -3.93 -14.68 0.88
CA GLY A 114 -4.63 -15.54 1.84
C GLY A 114 -5.75 -14.84 2.64
N GLY A 115 -6.37 -13.80 2.08
CA GLY A 115 -7.40 -13.00 2.74
C GLY A 115 -6.85 -11.81 3.55
N GLU A 116 -5.53 -11.67 3.64
CA GLU A 116 -4.85 -10.57 4.30
C GLU A 116 -4.24 -9.60 3.27
N TRP A 117 -4.03 -8.36 3.67
CA TRP A 117 -3.47 -7.31 2.80
C TRP A 117 -2.05 -6.96 3.21
N ILE A 118 -1.10 -7.18 2.29
CA ILE A 118 0.30 -6.83 2.45
C ILE A 118 0.53 -5.46 1.78
N SER A 119 1.10 -4.52 2.52
CA SER A 119 1.53 -3.23 1.96
C SER A 119 2.81 -3.40 1.15
N SER A 120 2.74 -3.08 -0.13
CA SER A 120 3.92 -3.06 -1.00
C SER A 120 4.87 -1.94 -0.59
N ILE A 121 4.35 -0.81 -0.13
CA ILE A 121 5.13 0.36 0.31
C ILE A 121 5.92 0.05 1.59
N ASP A 122 5.29 -0.60 2.57
CA ASP A 122 5.97 -0.96 3.83
C ASP A 122 7.13 -1.93 3.56
N LEU A 123 6.90 -2.92 2.67
CA LEU A 123 7.97 -3.84 2.25
C LEU A 123 9.11 -3.13 1.49
N GLU A 124 8.78 -2.20 0.60
CA GLU A 124 9.77 -1.39 -0.13
C GLU A 124 10.62 -0.55 0.83
N ASN A 125 9.97 0.10 1.80
CA ASN A 125 10.65 0.91 2.80
C ASN A 125 11.64 0.09 3.65
N GLU A 126 11.25 -1.11 4.08
CA GLU A 126 12.15 -2.00 4.80
C GLU A 126 13.27 -2.52 3.89
N ALA A 127 12.97 -2.85 2.64
CA ALA A 127 13.93 -3.41 1.70
C ALA A 127 15.02 -2.41 1.28
N VAL A 128 14.69 -1.12 1.15
CA VAL A 128 15.70 -0.06 0.88
C VAL A 128 16.68 0.09 2.04
N GLY A 129 16.30 -0.31 3.27
CA GLY A 129 17.19 -0.33 4.42
C GLY A 129 18.23 -1.44 4.41
N ILE A 130 18.18 -2.40 3.46
CA ILE A 130 19.13 -3.50 3.35
C ILE A 130 20.50 -2.97 2.91
N PRO A 131 21.61 -3.30 3.62
CA PRO A 131 22.95 -2.90 3.20
C PRO A 131 23.26 -3.35 1.77
N GLY A 132 23.71 -2.41 0.94
CA GLY A 132 24.05 -2.68 -0.46
C GLY A 132 22.87 -2.64 -1.44
N VAL A 133 21.68 -2.20 -1.01
CA VAL A 133 20.51 -1.95 -1.86
C VAL A 133 20.35 -0.44 -2.04
N VAL A 134 20.10 0.02 -3.27
CA VAL A 134 19.85 1.43 -3.59
C VAL A 134 18.38 1.70 -3.92
N GLU A 135 17.68 0.70 -4.42
CA GLU A 135 16.27 0.81 -4.74
C GLU A 135 15.55 -0.54 -4.58
N ALA A 136 14.27 -0.47 -4.23
CA ALA A 136 13.42 -1.64 -4.09
C ALA A 136 12.03 -1.39 -4.67
N ALA A 137 11.46 -2.41 -5.30
CA ALA A 137 10.05 -2.44 -5.69
C ALA A 137 9.43 -3.76 -5.26
N VAL A 138 8.16 -3.69 -4.83
CA VAL A 138 7.39 -4.87 -4.45
C VAL A 138 6.11 -4.92 -5.26
N ILE A 139 5.85 -6.07 -5.86
CA ILE A 139 4.62 -6.33 -6.61
C ILE A 139 3.92 -7.59 -6.10
N GLY A 140 2.60 -7.61 -6.22
CA GLY A 140 1.81 -8.83 -6.08
C GLY A 140 1.81 -9.61 -7.40
N VAL A 141 2.11 -10.90 -7.32
CA VAL A 141 2.03 -11.82 -8.46
C VAL A 141 1.08 -12.96 -8.10
N ALA A 142 0.31 -13.41 -9.09
CA ALA A 142 -0.67 -14.48 -8.90
C ALA A 142 -0.02 -15.75 -8.35
N HIS A 143 -0.67 -16.34 -7.33
CA HIS A 143 -0.24 -17.57 -6.68
C HIS A 143 -1.43 -18.51 -6.48
N GLU A 144 -1.30 -19.76 -6.88
CA GLU A 144 -2.39 -20.73 -6.94
C GLU A 144 -3.12 -20.90 -5.60
N LYS A 145 -2.40 -20.93 -4.48
CA LYS A 145 -2.95 -21.18 -3.14
C LYS A 145 -3.39 -19.90 -2.41
N TRP A 146 -2.66 -18.78 -2.61
CA TRP A 146 -2.79 -17.61 -1.76
C TRP A 146 -3.47 -16.42 -2.45
N GLY A 147 -3.85 -16.55 -3.72
CA GLY A 147 -4.33 -15.46 -4.57
C GLY A 147 -3.18 -14.67 -5.13
N GLU A 148 -2.47 -13.92 -4.28
CA GLU A 148 -1.23 -13.22 -4.65
C GLU A 148 -0.12 -13.47 -3.62
N ARG A 149 1.12 -13.37 -4.09
CA ARG A 149 2.31 -13.36 -3.22
C ARG A 149 3.27 -12.24 -3.61
N PRO A 150 4.01 -11.69 -2.63
CA PRO A 150 4.99 -10.64 -2.89
C PRO A 150 6.16 -11.17 -3.69
N VAL A 151 6.56 -10.39 -4.70
CA VAL A 151 7.84 -10.48 -5.39
C VAL A 151 8.61 -9.20 -5.10
N LEU A 152 9.82 -9.35 -4.57
CA LEU A 152 10.71 -8.24 -4.23
C LEU A 152 11.76 -8.09 -5.33
N ILE A 153 11.81 -6.92 -5.92
CA ILE A 153 12.80 -6.53 -6.93
C ILE A 153 13.76 -5.53 -6.28
N LEU A 154 15.05 -5.82 -6.34
CA LEU A 154 16.11 -5.03 -5.72
C LEU A 154 17.11 -4.53 -6.78
N VAL A 155 17.52 -3.28 -6.66
CA VAL A 155 18.68 -2.74 -7.37
C VAL A 155 19.84 -2.69 -6.39
N PRO A 156 20.88 -3.50 -6.57
CA PRO A 156 22.05 -3.50 -5.71
C PRO A 156 22.95 -2.27 -6.00
N GLN A 157 23.68 -1.83 -4.99
CA GLN A 157 24.68 -0.76 -5.15
C GLN A 157 25.84 -1.19 -6.05
N ASP A 158 26.17 -2.48 -6.04
CA ASP A 158 27.18 -3.12 -6.85
C ASP A 158 26.55 -4.34 -7.54
N SER A 159 26.29 -4.22 -8.84
CA SER A 159 25.65 -5.29 -9.64
C SER A 159 26.53 -6.53 -9.76
N ASP A 160 27.86 -6.40 -9.63
CA ASP A 160 28.80 -7.53 -9.67
C ASP A 160 28.84 -8.29 -8.33
N ASN A 161 28.39 -7.65 -7.24
CA ASN A 161 28.40 -8.24 -5.90
C ASN A 161 27.12 -7.89 -5.12
N PRO A 162 25.94 -8.35 -5.55
CA PRO A 162 24.68 -8.08 -4.88
C PRO A 162 24.64 -8.77 -3.49
N PRO A 163 23.80 -8.26 -2.56
CA PRO A 163 23.51 -8.97 -1.31
C PRO A 163 23.01 -10.40 -1.61
N SER A 164 23.36 -11.37 -0.79
CA SER A 164 22.80 -12.73 -0.95
C SER A 164 21.30 -12.74 -0.60
N GLU A 165 20.54 -13.62 -1.24
CA GLU A 165 19.13 -13.80 -0.94
C GLU A 165 18.88 -14.14 0.53
N ASP A 166 19.75 -14.96 1.14
CA ASP A 166 19.67 -15.31 2.56
C ASP A 166 19.86 -14.07 3.44
N SER A 167 20.82 -13.18 3.12
CA SER A 167 21.01 -11.94 3.88
C SER A 167 19.83 -10.98 3.78
N VAL A 168 19.16 -10.93 2.62
CA VAL A 168 17.93 -10.16 2.42
C VAL A 168 16.80 -10.74 3.28
N ARG A 169 16.62 -12.06 3.28
CA ARG A 169 15.58 -12.74 4.08
C ARG A 169 15.81 -12.58 5.58
N ASP A 170 17.06 -12.71 6.03
CA ASP A 170 17.42 -12.52 7.45
C ASP A 170 17.16 -11.09 7.89
N PHE A 171 17.49 -10.09 7.07
CA PHE A 171 17.24 -8.69 7.36
C PHE A 171 15.75 -8.39 7.48
N LEU A 172 14.95 -8.82 6.51
CA LEU A 172 13.51 -8.64 6.51
C LEU A 172 12.82 -9.43 7.62
N GLY A 173 13.29 -10.64 7.92
CA GLY A 173 12.67 -11.55 8.89
C GLY A 173 12.55 -11.00 10.30
N THR A 174 13.36 -10.00 10.66
CA THR A 174 13.30 -9.30 11.95
C THR A 174 12.43 -8.05 11.94
N ARG A 175 11.95 -7.60 10.77
CA ARG A 175 11.27 -6.30 10.57
C ARG A 175 9.84 -6.41 10.06
N ILE A 176 9.53 -7.49 9.36
CA ILE A 176 8.20 -7.71 8.78
C ILE A 176 7.53 -8.95 9.39
N ALA A 177 6.22 -9.04 9.24
CA ALA A 177 5.49 -10.25 9.60
C ALA A 177 5.94 -11.43 8.71
N LYS A 178 6.05 -12.63 9.29
CA LYS A 178 6.55 -13.82 8.57
C LYS A 178 5.81 -14.12 7.27
N TRP A 179 4.52 -13.90 7.25
CA TRP A 179 3.66 -14.13 6.08
C TRP A 179 3.76 -13.04 5.01
N TRP A 180 4.46 -11.93 5.30
CA TRP A 180 4.82 -10.88 4.33
C TRP A 180 6.09 -11.21 3.55
N MET A 181 6.87 -12.21 4.01
CA MET A 181 8.12 -12.56 3.35
C MET A 181 7.91 -12.81 1.86
N PRO A 182 8.69 -12.14 0.99
CA PRO A 182 8.59 -12.35 -0.46
C PRO A 182 8.88 -13.80 -0.85
N ASP A 183 8.06 -14.34 -1.73
CA ASP A 183 8.26 -15.69 -2.26
C ASP A 183 9.41 -15.72 -3.27
N LEU A 184 9.64 -14.62 -3.97
CA LEU A 184 10.73 -14.44 -4.92
C LEU A 184 11.47 -13.12 -4.66
N ILE A 185 12.80 -13.16 -4.70
CA ILE A 185 13.69 -12.00 -4.64
C ILE A 185 14.46 -11.96 -5.96
N VAL A 186 14.44 -10.82 -6.64
CA VAL A 186 15.09 -10.63 -7.94
C VAL A 186 16.01 -9.42 -7.87
N PHE A 187 17.21 -9.55 -8.42
CA PHE A 187 18.14 -8.45 -8.59
C PHE A 187 18.09 -7.96 -10.03
N LYS A 188 18.00 -6.63 -10.22
CA LYS A 188 18.00 -5.94 -11.51
C LYS A 188 18.98 -4.79 -11.49
N ASP A 189 19.50 -4.39 -12.65
CA ASP A 189 20.35 -3.22 -12.77
C ASP A 189 19.54 -1.92 -12.59
N GLU A 190 18.26 -1.93 -12.98
CA GLU A 190 17.34 -0.79 -12.85
C GLU A 190 15.88 -1.22 -12.68
N ILE A 191 15.09 -0.35 -12.04
CA ILE A 191 13.64 -0.46 -11.94
C ILE A 191 13.00 0.58 -12.88
N PRO A 192 11.95 0.21 -13.67
CA PRO A 192 11.32 1.14 -14.60
C PRO A 192 10.60 2.28 -13.87
N HIS A 193 10.85 3.52 -14.32
CA HIS A 193 10.26 4.73 -13.79
C HIS A 193 9.48 5.52 -14.83
N GLY A 194 8.38 6.13 -14.41
CA GLY A 194 7.67 7.12 -15.21
C GLY A 194 8.39 8.47 -15.25
N ALA A 195 7.93 9.37 -16.11
CA ALA A 195 8.48 10.72 -16.24
C ALA A 195 8.48 11.55 -14.94
N THR A 196 7.69 11.16 -13.94
CA THR A 196 7.62 11.79 -12.62
C THR A 196 8.50 11.13 -11.56
N GLY A 197 9.36 10.17 -11.94
CA GLY A 197 10.21 9.42 -11.02
C GLY A 197 9.48 8.34 -10.21
N LYS A 198 8.21 8.03 -10.53
CA LYS A 198 7.46 6.96 -9.85
C LYS A 198 7.74 5.61 -10.50
N ILE A 199 7.93 4.58 -9.69
CA ILE A 199 8.07 3.19 -10.14
C ILE A 199 6.86 2.78 -10.96
N LEU A 200 7.10 2.19 -12.12
CA LEU A 200 6.07 1.65 -13.02
C LEU A 200 5.77 0.17 -12.66
N LYS A 201 5.13 -0.04 -11.49
CA LYS A 201 4.79 -1.39 -11.02
C LYS A 201 3.95 -2.21 -12.02
N ALA A 202 3.22 -1.54 -12.91
CA ALA A 202 2.46 -2.24 -13.96
C ALA A 202 3.37 -2.98 -14.94
N GLU A 203 4.52 -2.39 -15.32
CA GLU A 203 5.51 -3.04 -16.19
C GLU A 203 6.17 -4.21 -15.49
N LEU A 204 6.53 -4.06 -14.21
CA LEU A 204 7.07 -5.16 -13.41
C LEU A 204 6.08 -6.32 -13.27
N ARG A 205 4.78 -6.04 -13.04
CA ARG A 205 3.77 -7.10 -12.98
C ARG A 205 3.62 -7.85 -14.31
N GLU A 206 3.74 -7.15 -15.43
CA GLU A 206 3.70 -7.80 -16.74
C GLU A 206 4.93 -8.70 -16.96
N GLU A 207 6.12 -8.21 -16.60
CA GLU A 207 7.39 -8.96 -16.70
C GLU A 207 7.38 -10.22 -15.83
N PHE A 208 6.85 -10.12 -14.60
CA PHE A 208 6.87 -11.22 -13.62
C PHE A 208 5.54 -11.97 -13.50
N ARG A 209 4.60 -11.78 -14.42
CA ARG A 209 3.23 -12.32 -14.36
C ARG A 209 3.16 -13.79 -13.98
N ASP A 210 4.02 -14.61 -14.54
CA ASP A 210 3.97 -16.06 -14.43
C ASP A 210 5.11 -16.66 -13.59
N CYS A 211 5.92 -15.82 -12.93
CA CYS A 211 7.13 -16.29 -12.28
C CYS A 211 6.87 -17.27 -11.11
N LEU A 212 5.72 -17.16 -10.43
CA LEU A 212 5.35 -18.04 -9.33
C LEU A 212 4.49 -19.24 -9.76
N LEU A 213 3.97 -19.27 -10.98
CA LEU A 213 3.18 -20.39 -11.49
C LEU A 213 4.04 -21.63 -11.80
N TYR A 214 5.34 -21.42 -12.03
CA TYR A 214 6.31 -22.47 -12.37
C TYR A 214 7.26 -22.87 -11.24
N THR A 215 7.21 -22.20 -10.11
CA THR A 215 7.90 -22.63 -8.91
C THR A 215 7.11 -23.77 -8.28
N SER A 216 7.41 -25.01 -8.68
CA SER A 216 6.91 -26.19 -7.98
C SER A 216 7.21 -26.06 -6.49
N PRO A 217 6.27 -26.39 -5.60
CA PRO A 217 6.56 -26.43 -4.18
C PRO A 217 7.71 -27.43 -3.99
N SER A 218 8.84 -26.96 -3.47
CA SER A 218 9.88 -27.86 -3.00
C SER A 218 9.25 -28.81 -1.99
N PRO A 219 9.39 -30.13 -2.14
CA PRO A 219 8.85 -31.07 -1.16
C PRO A 219 9.76 -31.02 0.08
N ARG A 220 9.51 -30.09 0.96
CA ARG A 220 9.98 -30.11 2.34
C ARG A 220 8.84 -29.66 3.23
N ASP A 221 8.33 -30.67 3.88
CA ASP A 221 7.35 -30.67 4.97
C ASP A 221 7.62 -29.65 6.07
#